data_ae1fa0fa9ab04e0fc827797356a20e08
#
_entry.id   ae1fa0fa9ab04e0fc827797356a20e08
#
_cell.length_a   1.000
_cell.length_b   1.000
_cell.length_c   1.000
_cell.angle_alpha   90.00
_cell.angle_beta   90.00
_cell.angle_gamma   90.00
#
_symmetry.space_group_name_H-M   'P 1'
#
loop_
_entity.id
_entity.type
_entity.pdbx_description
1 polymer ?
#
loop_
_entity_poly.entity_id
_entity_poly.type
_entity_poly.pdbx_seq_one_letter_code
_entity_poly.pdbx_strand_id
1 'polypeptide(L)'
;MSLKAIAKQLGISVTTVSRALNGYDDVSQETRARVEAEAQRRGCRPNTFARRLKMGTIDAVGLVFPVRPAPLNNNVFLEMVGEISHELARHDIDLLLIADDEQADKHGYMRMVQGRRVDALIVAHTLDDDPRLAQLQASGFPFLALGRSRLAQPYAWFDFDNYAGTCRATRHLIQQGHQRIALLGENNNQAFILQRRNGYLDALREAGLSDAWLRSVPATRRGGYQATLELLRLPEPPTAIITDCNTHGDGAAMALAHLGRLTGDNRVALVVYDGLPQDSIIETDVAAVIQSTRQGVGRQIADMVRRLIAGEDLATLQVLWQPEFFPGETA
;
A
#
# COMPACT_ATOMS: atom_id res chain seq x y z
N MET A 1 -39.61 4.39 2.71
CA MET A 1 -40.62 4.87 1.74
C MET A 1 -40.68 3.91 0.58
N SER A 2 -41.81 3.72 -0.12
CA SER A 2 -41.97 2.58 -1.04
C SER A 2 -41.96 3.03 -2.51
N LEU A 3 -41.44 2.20 -3.39
CA LEU A 3 -41.52 2.34 -4.86
C LEU A 3 -42.97 2.60 -5.34
N LYS A 4 -43.95 2.12 -4.58
CA LYS A 4 -45.39 2.35 -4.83
C LYS A 4 -45.74 3.85 -4.80
N ALA A 5 -45.10 4.64 -3.93
CA ALA A 5 -45.39 6.07 -3.84
C ALA A 5 -44.83 6.85 -5.05
N ILE A 6 -43.66 6.48 -5.56
CA ILE A 6 -43.07 7.03 -6.78
C ILE A 6 -43.93 6.66 -7.99
N ALA A 7 -44.30 5.39 -8.10
CA ALA A 7 -45.16 4.87 -9.16
C ALA A 7 -46.49 5.64 -9.26
N LYS A 8 -47.16 5.84 -8.10
CA LYS A 8 -48.39 6.60 -8.01
C LYS A 8 -48.26 8.06 -8.46
N GLN A 9 -47.15 8.72 -8.06
CA GLN A 9 -46.87 10.14 -8.40
C GLN A 9 -46.61 10.34 -9.89
N LEU A 10 -45.89 9.40 -10.52
CA LEU A 10 -45.48 9.48 -11.91
C LEU A 10 -46.50 8.86 -12.89
N GLY A 11 -47.55 8.20 -12.38
CA GLY A 11 -48.57 7.54 -13.20
C GLY A 11 -48.04 6.30 -13.94
N ILE A 12 -47.03 5.61 -13.42
CA ILE A 12 -46.40 4.44 -14.03
C ILE A 12 -46.43 3.24 -13.09
N SER A 13 -46.14 2.05 -13.61
CA SER A 13 -46.16 0.82 -12.79
C SER A 13 -44.99 0.81 -11.79
N VAL A 14 -45.17 0.11 -10.64
CA VAL A 14 -44.09 -0.13 -9.67
C VAL A 14 -42.93 -0.90 -10.32
N THR A 15 -43.25 -1.78 -11.27
CA THR A 15 -42.25 -2.50 -12.05
C THR A 15 -41.42 -1.56 -12.91
N THR A 16 -42.07 -0.58 -13.58
CA THR A 16 -41.35 0.45 -14.39
C THR A 16 -40.45 1.30 -13.51
N VAL A 17 -40.92 1.73 -12.32
CA VAL A 17 -40.07 2.47 -11.35
C VAL A 17 -38.87 1.63 -10.92
N SER A 18 -39.10 0.36 -10.57
CA SER A 18 -37.99 -0.56 -10.19
C SER A 18 -36.99 -0.75 -11.32
N ARG A 19 -37.47 -0.92 -12.55
CA ARG A 19 -36.61 -1.09 -13.73
C ARG A 19 -35.82 0.16 -14.07
N ALA A 20 -36.45 1.35 -13.99
CA ALA A 20 -35.79 2.63 -14.16
C ALA A 20 -34.64 2.82 -13.16
N LEU A 21 -34.90 2.61 -11.86
CA LEU A 21 -33.93 2.77 -10.79
C LEU A 21 -32.79 1.72 -10.81
N ASN A 22 -33.06 0.57 -11.43
CA ASN A 22 -32.08 -0.53 -11.56
C ASN A 22 -31.35 -0.51 -12.91
N GLY A 23 -31.51 0.54 -13.74
CA GLY A 23 -30.74 0.72 -14.97
C GLY A 23 -31.11 -0.24 -16.11
N TYR A 24 -32.37 -0.72 -16.19
CA TYR A 24 -32.79 -1.58 -17.30
C TYR A 24 -32.92 -0.81 -18.61
N ASP A 25 -32.34 -1.36 -19.70
CA ASP A 25 -32.26 -0.70 -21.01
C ASP A 25 -33.62 -0.55 -21.71
N ASP A 26 -34.63 -1.29 -21.27
CA ASP A 26 -35.99 -1.23 -21.80
C ASP A 26 -36.83 -0.07 -21.18
N VAL A 27 -36.25 0.74 -20.34
CA VAL A 27 -36.84 1.99 -19.85
C VAL A 27 -36.20 3.19 -20.55
N SER A 28 -37.05 4.02 -21.20
CA SER A 28 -36.57 5.22 -21.90
C SER A 28 -35.78 6.16 -20.97
N GLN A 29 -34.79 6.85 -21.52
CA GLN A 29 -33.99 7.84 -20.78
C GLN A 29 -34.84 8.91 -20.10
N GLU A 30 -35.91 9.39 -20.77
CA GLU A 30 -36.84 10.35 -20.21
C GLU A 30 -37.57 9.81 -18.97
N THR A 31 -38.09 8.59 -19.05
CA THR A 31 -38.76 7.93 -17.91
C THR A 31 -37.79 7.69 -16.79
N ARG A 32 -36.56 7.30 -17.09
CA ARG A 32 -35.50 7.10 -16.09
C ARG A 32 -35.20 8.39 -15.35
N ALA A 33 -34.95 9.49 -16.05
CA ALA A 33 -34.67 10.80 -15.46
C ALA A 33 -35.81 11.29 -14.54
N ARG A 34 -37.06 11.08 -14.95
CA ARG A 34 -38.25 11.44 -14.13
C ARG A 34 -38.34 10.60 -12.86
N VAL A 35 -38.04 9.32 -12.94
CA VAL A 35 -38.06 8.41 -11.79
C VAL A 35 -36.92 8.73 -10.82
N GLU A 36 -35.71 9.00 -11.31
CA GLU A 36 -34.54 9.38 -10.52
C GLU A 36 -34.77 10.70 -9.78
N ALA A 37 -35.27 11.73 -10.47
CA ALA A 37 -35.60 13.01 -9.85
C ALA A 37 -36.62 12.88 -8.72
N GLU A 38 -37.69 12.08 -8.93
CA GLU A 38 -38.71 11.86 -7.91
C GLU A 38 -38.18 11.01 -6.75
N ALA A 39 -37.32 10.02 -7.02
CA ALA A 39 -36.66 9.24 -5.99
C ALA A 39 -35.74 10.10 -5.12
N GLN A 40 -34.97 10.97 -5.74
CA GLN A 40 -34.10 11.92 -5.04
C GLN A 40 -34.90 12.91 -4.18
N ARG A 41 -35.98 13.49 -4.73
CA ARG A 41 -36.88 14.38 -4.00
C ARG A 41 -37.47 13.73 -2.75
N ARG A 42 -37.70 12.43 -2.79
CA ARG A 42 -38.27 11.64 -1.66
C ARG A 42 -37.24 11.03 -0.75
N GLY A 43 -35.94 11.20 -0.99
CA GLY A 43 -34.88 10.52 -0.26
C GLY A 43 -34.89 9.00 -0.44
N CYS A 44 -35.51 8.51 -1.53
CA CYS A 44 -35.50 7.10 -1.89
C CYS A 44 -34.19 6.79 -2.60
N ARG A 45 -33.26 6.13 -1.94
CA ARG A 45 -32.09 5.55 -2.63
C ARG A 45 -32.56 4.32 -3.41
N PRO A 46 -32.08 4.12 -4.66
CA PRO A 46 -32.27 2.86 -5.38
C PRO A 46 -31.87 1.69 -4.49
N ASN A 47 -32.60 0.58 -4.55
CA ASN A 47 -32.19 -0.61 -3.83
C ASN A 47 -30.96 -1.21 -4.55
N THR A 48 -29.78 -0.74 -4.12
CA THR A 48 -28.49 -1.21 -4.63
C THR A 48 -28.37 -2.74 -4.56
N PHE A 49 -29.00 -3.35 -3.57
CA PHE A 49 -29.01 -4.81 -3.40
C PHE A 49 -29.68 -5.56 -4.58
N ALA A 50 -30.79 -5.04 -5.10
CA ALA A 50 -31.48 -5.67 -6.24
C ALA A 50 -30.71 -5.48 -7.56
N ARG A 51 -30.01 -4.34 -7.71
CA ARG A 51 -29.12 -4.05 -8.83
C ARG A 51 -27.89 -4.98 -8.79
N ARG A 52 -27.24 -5.09 -7.63
CA ARG A 52 -26.09 -5.97 -7.38
C ARG A 52 -26.41 -7.43 -7.70
N LEU A 53 -27.57 -7.91 -7.23
CA LEU A 53 -28.02 -9.29 -7.47
C LEU A 53 -28.17 -9.61 -8.96
N LYS A 54 -28.60 -8.63 -9.76
CA LYS A 54 -28.77 -8.79 -11.22
C LYS A 54 -27.46 -8.72 -11.97
N MET A 55 -26.54 -7.80 -11.56
CA MET A 55 -25.27 -7.61 -12.23
C MET A 55 -24.21 -8.63 -11.80
N GLY A 56 -24.51 -9.42 -10.76
CA GLY A 56 -23.57 -10.40 -10.20
C GLY A 56 -22.38 -9.76 -9.50
N THR A 57 -22.44 -8.45 -9.20
CA THR A 57 -21.39 -7.69 -8.48
C THR A 57 -21.83 -7.44 -7.04
N ILE A 58 -20.85 -7.35 -6.14
CA ILE A 58 -21.06 -7.02 -4.73
C ILE A 58 -20.80 -5.52 -4.51
N ASP A 59 -20.03 -4.89 -5.41
CA ASP A 59 -19.50 -3.53 -5.31
C ASP A 59 -18.67 -3.33 -4.01
N ALA A 60 -17.88 -4.35 -3.69
CA ALA A 60 -16.96 -4.34 -2.56
C ALA A 60 -15.63 -4.99 -2.92
N VAL A 61 -14.53 -4.38 -2.44
CA VAL A 61 -13.17 -4.89 -2.57
C VAL A 61 -12.60 -5.11 -1.19
N GLY A 62 -11.95 -6.26 -0.96
CA GLY A 62 -11.26 -6.53 0.30
C GLY A 62 -9.80 -6.15 0.24
N LEU A 63 -9.27 -5.45 1.25
CA LEU A 63 -7.85 -5.23 1.43
C LEU A 63 -7.35 -6.14 2.54
N VAL A 64 -6.50 -7.09 2.17
CA VAL A 64 -5.92 -8.10 3.06
C VAL A 64 -4.54 -7.64 3.51
N PHE A 65 -4.30 -7.64 4.82
CA PHE A 65 -3.02 -7.30 5.41
C PHE A 65 -2.72 -8.18 6.63
N PRO A 66 -1.44 -8.41 6.99
CA PRO A 66 -1.09 -9.26 8.12
C PRO A 66 -1.45 -8.60 9.45
N VAL A 67 -1.85 -9.40 10.45
CA VAL A 67 -2.06 -8.90 11.82
C VAL A 67 -0.73 -8.46 12.43
N ARG A 68 0.36 -9.13 12.09
CA ARG A 68 1.71 -8.85 12.59
C ARG A 68 2.75 -8.92 11.46
N PRO A 69 3.69 -7.96 11.39
CA PRO A 69 3.71 -6.69 12.12
C PRO A 69 2.46 -5.87 11.82
N ALA A 70 2.03 -5.00 12.75
CA ALA A 70 0.78 -4.24 12.62
C ALA A 70 0.94 -3.09 11.59
N PRO A 71 0.60 -3.26 10.29
CA PRO A 71 0.87 -2.26 9.26
C PRO A 71 0.03 -0.97 9.44
N LEU A 72 -1.10 -1.07 10.16
CA LEU A 72 -1.94 0.10 10.46
C LEU A 72 -1.27 1.11 11.40
N ASN A 73 -0.13 0.77 11.99
CA ASN A 73 0.72 1.73 12.72
C ASN A 73 1.64 2.54 11.80
N ASN A 74 1.67 2.24 10.51
CA ASN A 74 2.45 2.96 9.52
C ASN A 74 1.56 3.99 8.81
N ASN A 75 1.85 5.28 9.02
CA ASN A 75 1.07 6.38 8.45
C ASN A 75 1.04 6.33 6.91
N VAL A 76 2.15 5.98 6.25
CA VAL A 76 2.23 5.88 4.77
C VAL A 76 1.25 4.81 4.25
N PHE A 77 1.20 3.65 4.90
CA PHE A 77 0.25 2.60 4.53
C PHE A 77 -1.19 3.04 4.77
N LEU A 78 -1.47 3.69 5.90
CA LEU A 78 -2.81 4.15 6.26
C LEU A 78 -3.31 5.26 5.32
N GLU A 79 -2.44 6.19 4.91
CA GLU A 79 -2.74 7.21 3.89
C GLU A 79 -3.10 6.55 2.55
N MET A 80 -2.32 5.58 2.09
CA MET A 80 -2.61 4.82 0.87
C MET A 80 -3.95 4.10 0.95
N VAL A 81 -4.28 3.46 2.08
CA VAL A 81 -5.59 2.83 2.31
C VAL A 81 -6.72 3.85 2.23
N GLY A 82 -6.54 5.02 2.82
CA GLY A 82 -7.50 6.13 2.76
C GLY A 82 -7.75 6.62 1.33
N GLU A 83 -6.70 6.80 0.54
CA GLU A 83 -6.80 7.17 -0.87
C GLU A 83 -7.50 6.11 -1.73
N ILE A 84 -7.14 4.82 -1.55
CA ILE A 84 -7.80 3.71 -2.25
C ILE A 84 -9.30 3.72 -1.93
N SER A 85 -9.66 3.81 -0.65
CA SER A 85 -11.06 3.85 -0.21
C SER A 85 -11.82 5.04 -0.81
N HIS A 86 -11.20 6.23 -0.82
CA HIS A 86 -11.78 7.43 -1.40
C HIS A 86 -12.05 7.27 -2.92
N GLU A 87 -11.07 6.76 -3.66
CA GLU A 87 -11.20 6.59 -5.11
C GLU A 87 -12.20 5.48 -5.47
N LEU A 88 -12.24 4.36 -4.74
CA LEU A 88 -13.23 3.31 -4.94
C LEU A 88 -14.66 3.79 -4.65
N ALA A 89 -14.84 4.59 -3.59
CA ALA A 89 -16.14 5.17 -3.23
C ALA A 89 -16.72 6.07 -4.33
N ARG A 90 -15.88 6.72 -5.15
CA ARG A 90 -16.35 7.50 -6.33
C ARG A 90 -17.02 6.63 -7.40
N HIS A 91 -16.85 5.32 -7.31
CA HIS A 91 -17.44 4.33 -8.19
C HIS A 91 -18.46 3.44 -7.47
N ASP A 92 -18.95 3.88 -6.30
CA ASP A 92 -19.89 3.12 -5.45
C ASP A 92 -19.33 1.76 -4.99
N ILE A 93 -18.01 1.60 -4.88
CA ILE A 93 -17.33 0.39 -4.40
C ILE A 93 -16.84 0.61 -2.97
N ASP A 94 -17.21 -0.28 -2.06
CA ASP A 94 -16.77 -0.25 -0.67
C ASP A 94 -15.42 -0.95 -0.50
N LEU A 95 -14.54 -0.41 0.37
CA LEU A 95 -13.29 -1.06 0.77
C LEU A 95 -13.45 -1.73 2.13
N LEU A 96 -13.26 -3.04 2.18
CA LEU A 96 -13.30 -3.84 3.40
C LEU A 96 -11.89 -4.18 3.88
N LEU A 97 -11.54 -3.81 5.10
CA LEU A 97 -10.25 -4.16 5.71
C LEU A 97 -10.32 -5.58 6.30
N ILE A 98 -9.40 -6.44 5.89
CA ILE A 98 -9.36 -7.85 6.28
C ILE A 98 -7.98 -8.13 6.89
N ALA A 99 -7.94 -8.21 8.21
CA ALA A 99 -6.74 -8.66 8.90
C ALA A 99 -6.59 -10.17 8.72
N ASP A 100 -5.42 -10.61 8.30
CA ASP A 100 -5.09 -12.02 8.11
C ASP A 100 -4.03 -12.46 9.13
N ASP A 101 -4.33 -13.55 9.82
CA ASP A 101 -3.39 -14.18 10.75
C ASP A 101 -2.85 -15.45 10.09
N GLU A 102 -1.55 -15.47 9.80
CA GLU A 102 -0.87 -16.60 9.16
C GLU A 102 -0.98 -17.91 9.98
N GLN A 103 -1.21 -17.78 11.29
CA GLN A 103 -1.34 -18.93 12.20
C GLN A 103 -2.79 -19.41 12.36
N ALA A 104 -3.74 -18.75 11.71
CA ALA A 104 -5.14 -19.15 11.82
C ALA A 104 -5.46 -20.36 10.95
N ASP A 105 -6.24 -21.33 11.49
CA ASP A 105 -6.72 -22.49 10.74
C ASP A 105 -7.60 -22.10 9.53
N LYS A 106 -8.22 -20.92 9.59
CA LYS A 106 -9.10 -20.39 8.52
C LYS A 106 -8.80 -18.92 8.27
N HIS A 107 -8.22 -18.64 7.11
CA HIS A 107 -7.94 -17.27 6.68
C HIS A 107 -9.20 -16.45 6.44
N GLY A 108 -9.22 -15.24 7.01
CA GLY A 108 -10.34 -14.31 6.91
C GLY A 108 -10.70 -13.94 5.47
N TYR A 109 -9.70 -13.78 4.60
CA TYR A 109 -9.88 -13.43 3.19
C TYR A 109 -10.58 -14.55 2.40
N MET A 110 -10.26 -15.84 2.67
CA MET A 110 -10.94 -16.96 2.00
C MET A 110 -12.41 -17.05 2.37
N ARG A 111 -12.78 -16.68 3.61
CA ARG A 111 -14.20 -16.57 4.01
C ARG A 111 -14.93 -15.50 3.19
N MET A 112 -14.28 -14.39 2.85
CA MET A 112 -14.85 -13.35 1.98
C MET A 112 -15.04 -13.86 0.56
N VAL A 113 -14.06 -14.58 0.02
CA VAL A 113 -14.10 -15.22 -1.31
C VAL A 113 -15.25 -16.25 -1.38
N GLN A 114 -15.26 -17.24 -0.47
CA GLN A 114 -16.24 -18.31 -0.45
C GLN A 114 -17.66 -17.80 -0.17
N GLY A 115 -17.78 -16.77 0.67
CA GLY A 115 -19.05 -16.14 1.00
C GLY A 115 -19.54 -15.14 -0.06
N ARG A 116 -18.80 -14.94 -1.16
CA ARG A 116 -19.10 -13.95 -2.21
C ARG A 116 -19.40 -12.57 -1.60
N ARG A 117 -18.49 -12.08 -0.73
CA ARG A 117 -18.67 -10.80 -0.02
C ARG A 117 -17.87 -9.67 -0.63
N VAL A 118 -17.02 -9.96 -1.60
CA VAL A 118 -16.17 -9.03 -2.34
C VAL A 118 -16.06 -9.48 -3.79
N ASP A 119 -15.79 -8.56 -4.70
CA ASP A 119 -15.59 -8.83 -6.13
C ASP A 119 -14.11 -9.07 -6.45
N ALA A 120 -13.21 -8.46 -5.69
CA ALA A 120 -11.76 -8.66 -5.78
C ALA A 120 -11.10 -8.47 -4.42
N LEU A 121 -9.85 -8.93 -4.32
CA LEU A 121 -8.99 -8.67 -3.16
C LEU A 121 -7.77 -7.86 -3.58
N ILE A 122 -7.38 -6.92 -2.73
CA ILE A 122 -6.06 -6.29 -2.71
C ILE A 122 -5.26 -6.98 -1.61
N VAL A 123 -4.09 -7.52 -1.92
CA VAL A 123 -3.23 -8.20 -0.94
C VAL A 123 -2.00 -7.37 -0.68
N ALA A 124 -1.90 -6.78 0.50
CA ALA A 124 -0.80 -5.94 0.92
C ALA A 124 0.26 -6.71 1.72
N HIS A 125 1.45 -6.10 1.86
CA HIS A 125 2.59 -6.70 2.54
C HIS A 125 2.89 -8.11 2.02
N THR A 126 3.04 -8.23 0.70
CA THR A 126 3.32 -9.49 0.03
C THR A 126 4.66 -10.08 0.48
N LEU A 127 4.70 -11.40 0.61
CA LEU A 127 5.92 -12.16 0.82
C LEU A 127 6.60 -12.46 -0.52
N ASP A 128 7.90 -12.78 -0.50
CA ASP A 128 8.63 -13.20 -1.70
C ASP A 128 8.04 -14.49 -2.31
N ASP A 129 7.64 -15.44 -1.47
CA ASP A 129 6.77 -16.58 -1.78
C ASP A 129 5.49 -16.46 -0.95
N ASP A 130 4.43 -15.87 -1.50
CA ASP A 130 3.22 -15.56 -0.74
C ASP A 130 2.16 -16.65 -0.90
N PRO A 131 1.86 -17.42 0.14
CA PRO A 131 0.87 -18.49 0.08
C PRO A 131 -0.54 -17.97 -0.15
N ARG A 132 -0.86 -16.73 0.27
CA ARG A 132 -2.17 -16.10 0.05
C ARG A 132 -2.41 -15.90 -1.44
N LEU A 133 -1.41 -15.36 -2.15
CA LEU A 133 -1.49 -15.13 -3.59
C LEU A 133 -1.56 -16.46 -4.35
N ALA A 134 -0.77 -17.47 -3.96
CA ALA A 134 -0.83 -18.82 -4.56
C ALA A 134 -2.22 -19.45 -4.39
N GLN A 135 -2.84 -19.32 -3.21
CA GLN A 135 -4.18 -19.83 -2.95
C GLN A 135 -5.26 -19.09 -3.74
N LEU A 136 -5.16 -17.76 -3.86
CA LEU A 136 -6.08 -16.95 -4.67
C LEU A 136 -5.95 -17.30 -6.14
N GLN A 137 -4.73 -17.44 -6.66
CA GLN A 137 -4.49 -17.87 -8.04
C GLN A 137 -5.10 -19.25 -8.32
N ALA A 138 -4.90 -20.21 -7.42
CA ALA A 138 -5.49 -21.56 -7.54
C ALA A 138 -7.03 -21.54 -7.50
N SER A 139 -7.63 -20.59 -6.78
CA SER A 139 -9.10 -20.44 -6.70
C SER A 139 -9.71 -19.74 -7.92
N GLY A 140 -8.88 -19.10 -8.78
CA GLY A 140 -9.34 -18.27 -9.88
C GLY A 140 -10.01 -16.97 -9.44
N PHE A 141 -9.87 -16.57 -8.17
CA PHE A 141 -10.50 -15.35 -7.66
C PHE A 141 -9.67 -14.11 -8.02
N PRO A 142 -10.31 -12.99 -8.48
CA PRO A 142 -9.59 -11.78 -8.86
C PRO A 142 -8.84 -11.17 -7.67
N PHE A 143 -7.53 -10.92 -7.84
CA PHE A 143 -6.72 -10.24 -6.84
C PHE A 143 -5.67 -9.31 -7.47
N LEU A 144 -5.36 -8.23 -6.78
CA LEU A 144 -4.26 -7.31 -7.05
C LEU A 144 -3.27 -7.39 -5.88
N ALA A 145 -2.02 -7.71 -6.16
CA ALA A 145 -0.97 -7.68 -5.16
C ALA A 145 -0.37 -6.26 -5.02
N LEU A 146 -0.21 -5.77 -3.79
CA LEU A 146 0.63 -4.62 -3.49
C LEU A 146 2.01 -5.11 -3.09
N GLY A 147 2.90 -5.13 -4.07
CA GLY A 147 4.20 -5.78 -4.04
C GLY A 147 4.25 -7.02 -4.95
N ARG A 148 5.45 -7.41 -5.32
CA ARG A 148 5.71 -8.55 -6.21
C ARG A 148 6.07 -9.80 -5.41
N SER A 149 5.55 -10.94 -5.84
CA SER A 149 5.82 -12.27 -5.28
C SER A 149 6.13 -13.26 -6.39
N ARG A 150 6.80 -14.36 -6.08
CA ARG A 150 7.07 -15.43 -7.03
C ARG A 150 5.82 -16.29 -7.18
N LEU A 151 5.11 -16.14 -8.29
CA LEU A 151 3.98 -16.99 -8.68
C LEU A 151 4.24 -17.69 -10.00
N ALA A 152 3.62 -18.86 -10.17
CA ALA A 152 3.81 -19.68 -11.37
C ALA A 152 3.18 -19.06 -12.64
N GLN A 153 2.12 -18.27 -12.49
CA GLN A 153 1.38 -17.68 -13.59
C GLN A 153 1.31 -16.15 -13.44
N PRO A 154 1.12 -15.40 -14.52
CA PRO A 154 0.91 -13.95 -14.48
C PRO A 154 -0.25 -13.57 -13.56
N TYR A 155 -0.13 -12.44 -12.89
CA TYR A 155 -1.13 -11.87 -11.99
C TYR A 155 -1.03 -10.34 -11.99
N ALA A 156 -2.08 -9.66 -11.51
CA ALA A 156 -2.09 -8.22 -11.37
C ALA A 156 -1.30 -7.78 -10.13
N TRP A 157 -0.42 -6.79 -10.29
CA TRP A 157 0.35 -6.24 -9.18
C TRP A 157 0.69 -4.76 -9.42
N PHE A 158 0.77 -4.03 -8.33
CA PHE A 158 1.35 -2.70 -8.24
C PHE A 158 2.51 -2.74 -7.25
N ASP A 159 3.65 -2.17 -7.60
CA ASP A 159 4.80 -2.10 -6.71
C ASP A 159 5.62 -0.83 -6.96
N PHE A 160 6.43 -0.45 -5.98
CA PHE A 160 7.53 0.47 -6.14
C PHE A 160 8.83 -0.30 -6.33
N ASP A 161 9.78 0.28 -7.08
CA ASP A 161 11.10 -0.31 -7.26
C ASP A 161 11.95 -0.11 -5.98
N ASN A 162 11.62 -0.89 -4.96
CA ASN A 162 12.27 -0.85 -3.65
C ASN A 162 13.77 -1.13 -3.74
N TYR A 163 14.17 -2.02 -4.67
CA TYR A 163 15.57 -2.31 -4.95
C TYR A 163 16.30 -1.07 -5.48
N ALA A 164 15.77 -0.46 -6.53
CA ALA A 164 16.38 0.73 -7.14
C ALA A 164 16.45 1.91 -6.18
N GLY A 165 15.43 2.08 -5.33
CA GLY A 165 15.41 3.15 -4.32
C GLY A 165 16.56 3.04 -3.34
N THR A 166 16.75 1.88 -2.71
CA THR A 166 17.83 1.67 -1.73
C THR A 166 19.20 1.62 -2.40
N CYS A 167 19.30 1.03 -3.61
CA CYS A 167 20.52 1.02 -4.38
C CYS A 167 20.99 2.47 -4.70
N ARG A 168 20.06 3.35 -5.10
CA ARG A 168 20.35 4.77 -5.35
C ARG A 168 20.84 5.49 -4.09
N ALA A 169 20.16 5.30 -2.96
CA ALA A 169 20.55 5.88 -1.68
C ALA A 169 21.98 5.44 -1.26
N THR A 170 22.25 4.13 -1.38
CA THR A 170 23.57 3.58 -1.04
C THR A 170 24.66 4.12 -1.95
N ARG A 171 24.43 4.14 -3.26
CA ARG A 171 25.39 4.72 -4.23
C ARG A 171 25.62 6.21 -4.00
N HIS A 172 24.59 6.97 -3.62
CA HIS A 172 24.74 8.38 -3.26
C HIS A 172 25.71 8.54 -2.09
N LEU A 173 25.56 7.78 -1.01
CA LEU A 173 26.46 7.84 0.15
C LEU A 173 27.90 7.42 -0.23
N ILE A 174 28.05 6.41 -1.08
CA ILE A 174 29.39 6.00 -1.60
C ILE A 174 30.04 7.14 -2.39
N GLN A 175 29.29 7.82 -3.24
CA GLN A 175 29.77 8.99 -4.01
C GLN A 175 30.18 10.16 -3.10
N GLN A 176 29.57 10.30 -1.92
CA GLN A 176 29.96 11.26 -0.89
C GLN A 176 31.18 10.81 -0.07
N GLY A 177 31.77 9.66 -0.40
CA GLY A 177 32.99 9.14 0.23
C GLY A 177 32.76 8.25 1.46
N HIS A 178 31.51 7.90 1.77
CA HIS A 178 31.23 6.99 2.86
C HIS A 178 31.63 5.54 2.50
N GLN A 179 32.46 4.92 3.36
CA GLN A 179 32.90 3.52 3.20
C GLN A 179 32.27 2.59 4.25
N ARG A 180 31.82 3.13 5.37
CA ARG A 180 31.15 2.41 6.45
C ARG A 180 29.71 2.89 6.51
N ILE A 181 28.85 2.18 5.77
CA ILE A 181 27.43 2.49 5.62
C ILE A 181 26.63 1.41 6.33
N ALA A 182 25.76 1.78 7.24
CA ALA A 182 24.84 0.86 7.91
C ALA A 182 23.48 0.81 7.22
N LEU A 183 22.84 -0.36 7.26
CA LEU A 183 21.41 -0.51 6.99
C LEU A 183 20.70 -1.03 8.25
N LEU A 184 19.73 -0.25 8.74
CA LEU A 184 18.77 -0.69 9.76
C LEU A 184 17.51 -1.17 9.05
N GLY A 185 17.22 -2.47 9.12
CA GLY A 185 16.07 -3.06 8.45
C GLY A 185 15.48 -4.23 9.22
N GLU A 186 14.24 -4.56 8.92
CA GLU A 186 13.62 -5.76 9.44
C GLU A 186 14.23 -7.02 8.81
N ASN A 187 14.16 -8.14 9.54
CA ASN A 187 14.54 -9.45 9.02
C ASN A 187 13.28 -10.33 8.91
N ASN A 188 12.47 -10.04 7.92
CA ASN A 188 11.31 -10.84 7.57
C ASN A 188 11.27 -11.09 6.05
N ASN A 189 10.35 -11.95 5.60
CA ASN A 189 10.25 -12.38 4.21
C ASN A 189 9.33 -11.48 3.36
N GLN A 190 9.00 -10.27 3.82
CA GLN A 190 8.24 -9.34 3.01
C GLN A 190 9.07 -8.91 1.78
N ALA A 191 8.45 -8.98 0.62
CA ALA A 191 9.15 -8.79 -0.64
C ALA A 191 9.86 -7.43 -0.75
N PHE A 192 9.22 -6.34 -0.30
CA PHE A 192 9.82 -5.00 -0.34
C PHE A 192 11.04 -4.86 0.60
N ILE A 193 11.05 -5.53 1.76
CA ILE A 193 12.19 -5.54 2.69
C ILE A 193 13.37 -6.27 2.07
N LEU A 194 13.13 -7.43 1.47
CA LEU A 194 14.17 -8.18 0.76
C LEU A 194 14.74 -7.38 -0.43
N GLN A 195 13.88 -6.70 -1.17
CA GLN A 195 14.31 -5.84 -2.28
C GLN A 195 15.18 -4.67 -1.80
N ARG A 196 14.77 -3.95 -0.73
CA ARG A 196 15.55 -2.87 -0.13
C ARG A 196 16.91 -3.35 0.35
N ARG A 197 16.93 -4.48 1.06
CA ARG A 197 18.17 -5.10 1.51
C ARG A 197 19.09 -5.49 0.36
N ASN A 198 18.56 -6.10 -0.70
CA ASN A 198 19.34 -6.51 -1.87
C ASN A 198 19.92 -5.29 -2.61
N GLY A 199 19.16 -4.20 -2.76
CA GLY A 199 19.64 -2.95 -3.35
C GLY A 199 20.83 -2.35 -2.60
N TYR A 200 20.80 -2.40 -1.26
CA TYR A 200 21.93 -1.99 -0.42
C TYR A 200 23.14 -2.92 -0.60
N LEU A 201 22.95 -4.22 -0.49
CA LEU A 201 24.04 -5.21 -0.58
C LEU A 201 24.73 -5.19 -1.94
N ASP A 202 23.98 -5.09 -3.02
CA ASP A 202 24.54 -5.06 -4.37
C ASP A 202 25.34 -3.77 -4.62
N ALA A 203 24.83 -2.62 -4.16
CA ALA A 203 25.56 -1.35 -4.28
C ALA A 203 26.89 -1.37 -3.50
N LEU A 204 26.93 -1.96 -2.30
CA LEU A 204 28.18 -2.14 -1.55
C LEU A 204 29.14 -3.09 -2.27
N ARG A 205 28.62 -4.22 -2.77
CA ARG A 205 29.41 -5.22 -3.48
C ARG A 205 30.07 -4.64 -4.73
N GLU A 206 29.32 -3.86 -5.51
CA GLU A 206 29.84 -3.17 -6.69
C GLU A 206 30.99 -2.21 -6.36
N ALA A 207 30.94 -1.57 -5.18
CA ALA A 207 31.98 -0.67 -4.69
C ALA A 207 33.11 -1.36 -3.91
N GLY A 208 33.05 -2.67 -3.73
CA GLY A 208 34.02 -3.43 -2.94
C GLY A 208 33.98 -3.12 -1.44
N LEU A 209 32.84 -2.65 -0.93
CA LEU A 209 32.66 -2.27 0.47
C LEU A 209 32.05 -3.42 1.30
N SER A 210 32.28 -3.39 2.62
CA SER A 210 31.77 -4.36 3.57
C SER A 210 30.32 -4.08 3.98
N ASP A 211 29.55 -5.14 4.21
CA ASP A 211 28.20 -5.13 4.76
C ASP A 211 28.15 -5.37 6.29
N ALA A 212 29.31 -5.22 6.99
CA ALA A 212 29.45 -5.52 8.42
C ALA A 212 28.48 -4.71 9.33
N TRP A 213 27.92 -3.63 8.83
CA TRP A 213 26.99 -2.74 9.57
C TRP A 213 25.50 -2.99 9.26
N LEU A 214 25.15 -4.08 8.57
CA LEU A 214 23.76 -4.50 8.43
C LEU A 214 23.20 -4.94 9.79
N ARG A 215 22.05 -4.40 10.18
CA ARG A 215 21.38 -4.73 11.45
C ARG A 215 19.92 -5.09 11.20
N SER A 216 19.51 -6.20 11.81
CA SER A 216 18.10 -6.58 11.91
C SER A 216 17.48 -5.93 13.13
N VAL A 217 16.46 -5.12 12.92
CA VAL A 217 15.85 -4.26 13.96
C VAL A 217 14.33 -4.34 13.85
N PRO A 218 13.59 -4.48 14.96
CA PRO A 218 12.13 -4.36 14.93
C PRO A 218 11.69 -2.98 14.40
N ALA A 219 10.64 -2.90 13.57
CA ALA A 219 10.13 -1.65 12.99
C ALA A 219 9.47 -0.74 14.03
N THR A 220 10.28 -0.22 14.93
CA THR A 220 9.88 0.71 16.00
C THR A 220 10.85 1.87 16.13
N ARG A 221 10.37 3.05 16.55
CA ARG A 221 11.23 4.20 16.91
C ARG A 221 12.31 3.80 17.91
N ARG A 222 11.93 3.04 18.94
CA ARG A 222 12.88 2.54 19.95
C ARG A 222 13.95 1.63 19.33
N GLY A 223 13.56 0.74 18.41
CA GLY A 223 14.48 -0.14 17.69
C GLY A 223 15.51 0.66 16.89
N GLY A 224 15.08 1.60 16.08
CA GLY A 224 15.96 2.49 15.33
C GLY A 224 16.90 3.32 16.23
N TYR A 225 16.35 3.88 17.32
CA TYR A 225 17.14 4.64 18.31
C TYR A 225 18.25 3.79 18.94
N GLN A 226 17.91 2.63 19.49
CA GLN A 226 18.85 1.76 20.17
C GLN A 226 19.92 1.20 19.23
N ALA A 227 19.52 0.71 18.04
CA ALA A 227 20.45 0.19 17.06
C ALA A 227 21.44 1.27 16.59
N THR A 228 21.00 2.51 16.43
CA THR A 228 21.89 3.63 16.11
C THR A 228 22.92 3.87 17.21
N LEU A 229 22.51 3.90 18.49
CA LEU A 229 23.43 4.04 19.61
C LEU A 229 24.47 2.90 19.68
N GLU A 230 24.03 1.66 19.43
CA GLU A 230 24.88 0.47 19.41
C GLU A 230 25.92 0.56 18.29
N LEU A 231 25.49 0.92 17.08
CA LEU A 231 26.39 1.08 15.92
C LEU A 231 27.45 2.14 16.17
N LEU A 232 27.10 3.26 16.80
CA LEU A 232 28.02 4.36 17.07
C LEU A 232 29.02 4.07 18.22
N ARG A 233 28.83 2.99 18.98
CA ARG A 233 29.75 2.51 20.01
C ARG A 233 30.76 1.49 19.49
N LEU A 234 30.61 1.03 18.24
CA LEU A 234 31.59 0.12 17.65
C LEU A 234 32.98 0.76 17.56
N PRO A 235 34.07 -0.02 17.58
CA PRO A 235 35.42 0.48 17.40
C PRO A 235 35.59 1.23 16.06
N GLU A 236 34.91 0.74 15.02
CA GLU A 236 34.81 1.37 13.70
C GLU A 236 33.33 1.65 13.39
N PRO A 237 32.79 2.77 13.88
CA PRO A 237 31.40 3.07 13.69
C PRO A 237 31.09 3.42 12.22
N PRO A 238 29.84 3.22 11.75
CA PRO A 238 29.43 3.68 10.44
C PRO A 238 29.46 5.22 10.38
N THR A 239 29.76 5.74 9.20
CA THR A 239 29.72 7.18 8.92
C THR A 239 28.43 7.59 8.22
N ALA A 240 27.62 6.61 7.79
CA ALA A 240 26.31 6.80 7.20
C ALA A 240 25.36 5.68 7.63
N ILE A 241 24.08 5.99 7.75
CA ILE A 241 23.02 5.07 8.11
C ILE A 241 21.89 5.21 7.10
N ILE A 242 21.42 4.08 6.57
CA ILE A 242 20.17 3.98 5.81
C ILE A 242 19.18 3.25 6.69
N THR A 243 17.92 3.69 6.71
CA THR A 243 16.85 2.96 7.38
C THR A 243 15.81 2.52 6.36
N ASP A 244 15.32 1.28 6.48
CA ASP A 244 14.38 0.67 5.54
C ASP A 244 12.95 1.15 5.70
N CYS A 245 12.65 1.95 6.74
CA CYS A 245 11.33 2.55 6.96
C CYS A 245 11.42 3.84 7.79
N ASN A 246 10.37 4.63 7.69
CA ASN A 246 10.21 5.90 8.41
C ASN A 246 10.31 5.77 9.93
N THR A 247 9.79 4.66 10.49
CA THR A 247 9.79 4.43 11.95
C THR A 247 11.20 4.19 12.48
N HIS A 248 12.04 3.42 11.76
CA HIS A 248 13.47 3.28 12.09
C HIS A 248 14.19 4.61 11.94
N GLY A 249 13.86 5.35 10.85
CA GLY A 249 14.45 6.64 10.54
C GLY A 249 14.23 7.67 11.62
N ASP A 250 13.01 7.77 12.14
CA ASP A 250 12.68 8.69 13.22
C ASP A 250 13.47 8.37 14.50
N GLY A 251 13.57 7.08 14.85
CA GLY A 251 14.41 6.64 15.96
C GLY A 251 15.90 6.95 15.77
N ALA A 252 16.42 6.69 14.56
CA ALA A 252 17.81 6.99 14.21
C ALA A 252 18.10 8.49 14.26
N ALA A 253 17.23 9.32 13.68
CA ALA A 253 17.34 10.77 13.70
C ALA A 253 17.35 11.32 15.14
N MET A 254 16.45 10.81 16.01
CA MET A 254 16.43 11.18 17.42
C MET A 254 17.73 10.81 18.14
N ALA A 255 18.30 9.62 17.88
CA ALA A 255 19.57 9.21 18.47
C ALA A 255 20.73 10.10 18.03
N LEU A 256 20.79 10.41 16.74
CA LEU A 256 21.81 11.30 16.16
C LEU A 256 21.66 12.73 16.67
N ALA A 257 20.45 13.27 16.77
CA ALA A 257 20.19 14.60 17.33
C ALA A 257 20.60 14.66 18.82
N HIS A 258 20.26 13.65 19.61
CA HIS A 258 20.65 13.55 21.02
C HIS A 258 22.18 13.56 21.20
N LEU A 259 22.93 12.99 20.28
CA LEU A 259 24.39 12.96 20.31
C LEU A 259 25.04 14.19 19.62
N GLY A 260 24.27 15.13 19.10
CA GLY A 260 24.76 16.26 18.32
C GLY A 260 25.42 15.83 17.00
N ARG A 261 24.97 14.71 16.40
CA ARG A 261 25.56 14.10 15.19
C ARG A 261 24.58 14.00 14.01
N LEU A 262 23.43 14.64 14.07
CA LEU A 262 22.48 14.67 12.96
C LEU A 262 22.88 15.69 11.89
N THR A 263 23.45 16.82 12.32
CA THR A 263 23.90 17.92 11.46
C THR A 263 25.31 18.38 11.84
N GLY A 264 25.90 19.27 11.05
CA GLY A 264 27.24 19.82 11.30
C GLY A 264 28.40 18.94 10.78
N ASP A 265 29.64 19.35 11.10
CA ASP A 265 30.84 18.71 10.54
C ASP A 265 31.08 17.27 11.03
N ASN A 266 30.59 16.95 12.22
CA ASN A 266 30.72 15.60 12.81
C ASN A 266 29.48 14.75 12.59
N ARG A 267 28.62 15.12 11.63
CA ARG A 267 27.39 14.37 11.37
C ARG A 267 27.67 12.94 10.93
N VAL A 268 26.73 12.07 11.22
CA VAL A 268 26.57 10.77 10.57
C VAL A 268 25.47 10.93 9.53
N ALA A 269 25.79 10.69 8.27
CA ALA A 269 24.79 10.82 7.21
C ALA A 269 23.61 9.87 7.48
N LEU A 270 22.40 10.36 7.28
CA LEU A 270 21.18 9.58 7.50
C LEU A 270 20.27 9.67 6.26
N VAL A 271 19.90 8.52 5.71
CA VAL A 271 18.88 8.39 4.65
C VAL A 271 17.73 7.55 5.17
N VAL A 272 16.53 8.06 5.07
CA VAL A 272 15.31 7.40 5.57
C VAL A 272 14.42 6.98 4.42
N TYR A 273 14.08 5.70 4.35
CA TYR A 273 13.07 5.23 3.41
C TYR A 273 11.68 5.69 3.90
N ASP A 274 10.90 6.30 2.99
CA ASP A 274 9.63 6.97 3.20
C ASP A 274 9.70 8.28 4.03
N GLY A 275 10.92 8.81 4.28
CA GLY A 275 11.12 10.05 5.04
C GLY A 275 10.78 9.92 6.52
N LEU A 276 10.81 11.02 7.26
CA LEU A 276 10.35 11.03 8.65
C LEU A 276 8.82 11.06 8.71
N PRO A 277 8.20 10.47 9.76
CA PRO A 277 6.76 10.61 10.01
C PRO A 277 6.36 12.08 10.15
N GLN A 278 5.12 12.42 9.77
CA GLN A 278 4.60 13.79 9.89
C GLN A 278 4.52 14.29 11.34
N ASP A 279 4.43 13.37 12.31
CA ASP A 279 4.42 13.64 13.75
C ASP A 279 5.83 13.56 14.37
N SER A 280 6.90 13.51 13.55
CA SER A 280 8.27 13.56 14.06
C SER A 280 8.57 14.91 14.70
N ILE A 281 9.31 14.86 15.81
CA ILE A 281 9.80 16.08 16.51
C ILE A 281 11.13 16.57 15.91
N ILE A 282 11.67 15.88 14.91
CA ILE A 282 12.89 16.27 14.22
C ILE A 282 12.54 17.24 13.09
N GLU A 283 13.03 18.46 13.18
CA GLU A 283 12.76 19.53 12.20
C GLU A 283 13.78 19.56 11.04
N THR A 284 14.89 18.82 11.16
CA THR A 284 15.92 18.73 10.12
C THR A 284 15.34 18.07 8.86
N ASP A 285 15.64 18.64 7.70
CA ASP A 285 15.29 18.04 6.41
C ASP A 285 16.19 16.83 6.13
N VAL A 286 15.67 15.65 6.48
CA VAL A 286 16.41 14.40 6.41
C VAL A 286 16.38 13.86 4.98
N ALA A 287 17.54 13.41 4.49
CA ALA A 287 17.63 12.75 3.20
C ALA A 287 16.70 11.52 3.14
N ALA A 288 15.99 11.37 2.04
CA ALA A 288 14.94 10.37 1.96
C ALA A 288 14.82 9.70 0.58
N VAL A 289 14.43 8.44 0.60
CA VAL A 289 13.87 7.72 -0.55
C VAL A 289 12.35 7.74 -0.38
N ILE A 290 11.64 8.44 -1.24
CA ILE A 290 10.20 8.62 -1.13
C ILE A 290 9.48 7.76 -2.17
N GLN A 291 8.61 6.89 -1.71
CA GLN A 291 7.59 6.28 -2.56
C GLN A 291 6.54 7.35 -2.81
N SER A 292 6.41 7.78 -4.08
CA SER A 292 5.57 8.92 -4.42
C SER A 292 4.09 8.63 -4.19
N THR A 293 3.62 8.80 -2.96
CA THR A 293 2.18 8.84 -2.64
C THR A 293 1.51 10.09 -3.21
N ARG A 294 2.29 11.13 -3.50
CA ARG A 294 1.80 12.39 -4.11
C ARG A 294 1.29 12.26 -5.54
N GLN A 295 1.53 11.14 -6.22
CA GLN A 295 1.13 10.90 -7.61
C GLN A 295 -0.23 10.19 -7.76
N GLY A 296 -1.01 10.05 -6.69
CA GLY A 296 -2.32 9.41 -6.75
C GLY A 296 -2.23 7.88 -6.80
N VAL A 297 -1.42 7.28 -5.92
CA VAL A 297 -1.28 5.82 -5.76
C VAL A 297 -2.65 5.16 -5.56
N GLY A 298 -3.49 5.75 -4.70
CA GLY A 298 -4.84 5.27 -4.45
C GLY A 298 -5.68 5.23 -5.72
N ARG A 299 -5.58 6.25 -6.58
CA ARG A 299 -6.26 6.28 -7.89
C ARG A 299 -5.75 5.19 -8.80
N GLN A 300 -4.42 5.01 -8.90
CA GLN A 300 -3.82 3.95 -9.72
C GLN A 300 -4.30 2.56 -9.29
N ILE A 301 -4.28 2.28 -7.99
CA ILE A 301 -4.71 0.99 -7.44
C ILE A 301 -6.21 0.78 -7.66
N ALA A 302 -7.05 1.79 -7.39
CA ALA A 302 -8.48 1.71 -7.60
C ALA A 302 -8.84 1.47 -9.08
N ASP A 303 -8.16 2.14 -10.01
CA ASP A 303 -8.33 1.89 -11.45
C ASP A 303 -7.94 0.46 -11.83
N MET A 304 -6.78 -0.02 -11.38
CA MET A 304 -6.32 -1.39 -11.65
C MET A 304 -7.31 -2.44 -11.11
N VAL A 305 -7.84 -2.25 -9.90
CA VAL A 305 -8.84 -3.16 -9.32
C VAL A 305 -10.14 -3.17 -10.13
N ARG A 306 -10.62 -2.01 -10.58
CA ARG A 306 -11.81 -1.92 -11.44
C ARG A 306 -11.62 -2.63 -12.77
N ARG A 307 -10.48 -2.44 -13.41
CA ARG A 307 -10.09 -3.12 -14.66
C ARG A 307 -9.94 -4.62 -14.45
N LEU A 308 -9.39 -5.04 -13.31
CA LEU A 308 -9.31 -6.44 -12.91
C LEU A 308 -10.71 -7.08 -12.78
N ILE A 309 -11.65 -6.41 -12.09
CA ILE A 309 -13.05 -6.86 -11.96
C ILE A 309 -13.73 -6.91 -13.33
N ALA A 310 -13.40 -6.01 -14.25
CA ALA A 310 -13.91 -6.01 -15.62
C ALA A 310 -13.30 -7.14 -16.50
N GLY A 311 -12.33 -7.91 -15.99
CA GLY A 311 -11.71 -9.04 -16.70
C GLY A 311 -10.67 -8.63 -17.73
N GLU A 312 -10.02 -7.47 -17.56
CA GLU A 312 -8.93 -7.06 -18.46
C GLU A 312 -7.71 -7.98 -18.33
N ASP A 313 -6.87 -7.97 -19.36
CA ASP A 313 -5.66 -8.79 -19.41
C ASP A 313 -4.70 -8.44 -18.26
N LEU A 314 -4.32 -9.44 -17.47
CA LEU A 314 -3.44 -9.32 -16.32
C LEU A 314 -2.05 -8.74 -16.68
N ALA A 315 -1.58 -8.93 -17.92
CA ALA A 315 -0.31 -8.36 -18.37
C ALA A 315 -0.36 -6.81 -18.43
N THR A 316 -1.54 -6.21 -18.61
CA THR A 316 -1.75 -4.76 -18.59
C THR A 316 -1.92 -4.20 -17.17
N LEU A 317 -2.04 -5.07 -16.19
CA LEU A 317 -2.25 -4.76 -14.76
C LEU A 317 -0.98 -5.04 -13.93
N GLN A 318 0.18 -4.79 -14.52
CA GLN A 318 1.49 -4.91 -13.87
C GLN A 318 2.18 -3.56 -13.90
N VAL A 319 2.22 -2.87 -12.75
CA VAL A 319 2.70 -1.49 -12.67
C VAL A 319 3.82 -1.36 -11.67
N LEU A 320 4.97 -0.84 -12.12
CA LEU A 320 6.14 -0.55 -11.29
C LEU A 320 6.42 0.95 -11.31
N TRP A 321 6.35 1.60 -10.16
CA TRP A 321 6.74 2.99 -10.02
C TRP A 321 8.13 3.14 -9.41
N GLN A 322 8.86 4.17 -9.86
CA GLN A 322 10.19 4.46 -9.35
C GLN A 322 10.09 5.39 -8.12
N PRO A 323 10.77 5.07 -7.01
CA PRO A 323 10.87 5.99 -5.88
C PRO A 323 11.79 7.16 -6.23
N GLU A 324 11.54 8.30 -5.60
CA GLU A 324 12.35 9.50 -5.73
C GLU A 324 13.37 9.58 -4.59
N PHE A 325 14.54 10.14 -4.86
CA PHE A 325 15.57 10.39 -3.85
C PHE A 325 15.74 11.88 -3.61
N PHE A 326 15.64 12.29 -2.36
CA PHE A 326 15.86 13.66 -1.89
C PHE A 326 17.07 13.67 -0.98
N PRO A 327 18.14 14.45 -1.30
CA PRO A 327 19.37 14.44 -0.51
C PRO A 327 19.24 15.13 0.85
N GLY A 328 18.26 16.02 1.06
CA GLY A 328 18.06 16.74 2.32
C GLY A 328 19.32 17.44 2.83
N GLU A 329 19.38 17.61 4.16
CA GLU A 329 20.56 18.21 4.86
C GLU A 329 21.47 17.15 5.50
N THR A 330 21.05 15.88 5.51
CA THR A 330 21.72 14.80 6.26
C THR A 330 22.53 13.83 5.42
N ALA A 331 22.54 13.97 4.09
CA ALA A 331 23.35 13.11 3.22
C ALA A 331 24.09 13.89 2.15
#